data_80d59a6bfe94b0bac43afc81b81d890e
#
_entry.id   80d59a6bfe94b0bac43afc81b81d890e
#
_cell.length_a   1.000
_cell.length_b   1.000
_cell.length_c   1.000
_cell.angle_alpha   90.00
_cell.angle_beta   90.00
_cell.angle_gamma   90.00
#
_symmetry.space_group_name_H-M   'P 1'
#
loop_
_entity.id
_entity.type
_entity.pdbx_description
1 polymer ?
#
loop_
_entity_poly.entity_id
_entity_poly.type
_entity_poly.pdbx_seq_one_letter_code
_entity_poly.pdbx_strand_id
1 'polypeptide(L)'
;MTSITAIFFDLDGTLVDSSIGIHNAFTYTFKELGVPSPDAKTIRGFMGPPLESSFATCLSKDQISEAVQIYRSYYKAKGIYEAQLFPQIIDLLEELSSSYTLYITTTKNTSTAQDMAKNLEIHHFFDGIYGSSPEAPHKADVIHQALQTHQLAPEQAIIIGDTKFDMLGARETGIQKLAVTWGFGEQADLLNYQPDYIAHKPLEVLAYFQ
;
A
#
# COMPACT_ATOMS: atom_id res chain seq x y z
N MET A 1 2.58 -13.78 26.28
CA MET A 1 2.78 -13.24 24.91
C MET A 1 1.48 -12.55 24.55
N THR A 2 1.53 -11.27 24.20
CA THR A 2 0.34 -10.53 23.75
C THR A 2 -0.08 -11.12 22.41
N SER A 3 -1.33 -11.54 22.27
CA SER A 3 -1.85 -12.12 21.02
C SER A 3 -2.08 -11.01 20.01
N ILE A 4 -1.79 -11.22 18.75
CA ILE A 4 -2.21 -10.35 17.65
C ILE A 4 -3.74 -10.27 17.67
N THR A 5 -4.28 -9.08 17.60
CA THR A 5 -5.72 -8.79 17.54
C THR A 5 -6.09 -7.92 16.34
N ALA A 6 -5.09 -7.21 15.78
CA ALA A 6 -5.27 -6.27 14.68
C ALA A 6 -4.32 -6.59 13.51
N ILE A 7 -4.85 -6.63 12.31
CA ILE A 7 -4.09 -6.84 11.08
C ILE A 7 -4.19 -5.59 10.23
N PHE A 8 -3.05 -5.01 9.91
CA PHE A 8 -2.91 -3.87 9.01
C PHE A 8 -2.50 -4.36 7.63
N PHE A 9 -3.24 -4.03 6.60
CA PHE A 9 -2.91 -4.36 5.22
C PHE A 9 -2.41 -3.12 4.49
N ASP A 10 -1.34 -3.24 3.73
CA ASP A 10 -1.14 -2.31 2.64
C ASP A 10 -2.19 -2.55 1.53
N LEU A 11 -2.37 -1.59 0.65
CA LEU A 11 -3.41 -1.64 -0.38
C LEU A 11 -2.83 -2.03 -1.74
N ASP A 12 -1.99 -1.15 -2.30
CA ASP A 12 -1.44 -1.30 -3.65
C ASP A 12 -0.29 -2.33 -3.67
N GLY A 13 -0.45 -3.42 -4.41
CA GLY A 13 0.54 -4.52 -4.43
C GLY A 13 0.29 -5.60 -3.39
N THR A 14 -0.56 -5.35 -2.39
CA THR A 14 -0.90 -6.33 -1.36
C THR A 14 -2.31 -6.87 -1.54
N LEU A 15 -3.32 -6.03 -1.45
CA LEU A 15 -4.72 -6.38 -1.69
C LEU A 15 -5.11 -6.20 -3.16
N VAL A 16 -4.55 -5.18 -3.80
CA VAL A 16 -4.97 -4.66 -5.10
C VAL A 16 -3.82 -4.64 -6.10
N ASP A 17 -4.02 -5.25 -7.26
CA ASP A 17 -3.21 -4.99 -8.44
C ASP A 17 -3.69 -3.70 -9.11
N SER A 18 -3.04 -2.61 -8.77
CA SER A 18 -3.27 -1.27 -9.32
C SER A 18 -2.25 -0.88 -10.40
N SER A 19 -1.44 -1.84 -10.87
CA SER A 19 -0.32 -1.58 -11.78
C SER A 19 -0.73 -0.88 -13.06
N ILE A 20 -1.87 -1.25 -13.65
CA ILE A 20 -2.39 -0.64 -14.89
C ILE A 20 -2.72 0.83 -14.66
N GLY A 21 -3.52 1.13 -13.62
CA GLY A 21 -3.94 2.49 -13.31
C GLY A 21 -2.76 3.40 -12.95
N ILE A 22 -1.79 2.90 -12.20
CA ILE A 22 -0.56 3.62 -11.86
C ILE A 22 0.26 3.88 -13.12
N HIS A 23 0.50 2.87 -13.96
CA HIS A 23 1.24 3.01 -15.21
C HIS A 23 0.60 4.07 -16.14
N ASN A 24 -0.72 4.00 -16.30
CA ASN A 24 -1.46 4.93 -17.15
C ASN A 24 -1.41 6.36 -16.60
N ALA A 25 -1.50 6.53 -15.28
CA ALA A 25 -1.40 7.84 -14.64
C ALA A 25 -0.02 8.47 -14.82
N PHE A 26 1.07 7.71 -14.65
CA PHE A 26 2.42 8.21 -14.94
C PHE A 26 2.58 8.58 -16.42
N THR A 27 2.22 7.68 -17.34
CA THR A 27 2.31 7.91 -18.78
C THR A 27 1.52 9.15 -19.21
N TYR A 28 0.31 9.32 -18.70
CA TYR A 28 -0.51 10.51 -18.92
C TYR A 28 0.19 11.78 -18.41
N THR A 29 0.75 11.73 -17.20
CA THR A 29 1.42 12.88 -16.58
C THR A 29 2.60 13.35 -17.41
N PHE A 30 3.50 12.46 -17.84
CA PHE A 30 4.64 12.81 -18.69
C PHE A 30 4.20 13.40 -20.02
N LYS A 31 3.12 12.87 -20.60
CA LYS A 31 2.53 13.41 -21.84
C LYS A 31 2.00 14.84 -21.66
N GLU A 32 1.26 15.11 -20.60
CA GLU A 32 0.71 16.45 -20.31
C GLU A 32 1.82 17.48 -20.06
N LEU A 33 2.92 17.07 -19.41
CA LEU A 33 4.09 17.90 -19.21
C LEU A 33 4.93 18.12 -20.49
N GLY A 34 4.61 17.43 -21.58
CA GLY A 34 5.36 17.53 -22.82
C GLY A 34 6.77 16.96 -22.76
N VAL A 35 7.04 16.04 -21.83
CA VAL A 35 8.35 15.38 -21.66
C VAL A 35 8.28 13.90 -22.00
N PRO A 36 9.41 13.26 -22.41
CA PRO A 36 9.42 11.83 -22.69
C PRO A 36 9.00 10.99 -21.49
N SER A 37 8.09 10.04 -21.69
CA SER A 37 7.73 9.08 -20.65
C SER A 37 8.87 8.08 -20.44
N PRO A 38 9.21 7.74 -19.19
CA PRO A 38 10.10 6.63 -18.90
C PRO A 38 9.57 5.30 -19.46
N ASP A 39 10.44 4.30 -19.58
CA ASP A 39 10.03 2.96 -19.97
C ASP A 39 9.17 2.26 -18.89
N ALA A 40 8.49 1.18 -19.28
CA ALA A 40 7.59 0.45 -18.40
C ALA A 40 8.32 -0.14 -17.16
N LYS A 41 9.61 -0.49 -17.27
CA LYS A 41 10.40 -1.00 -16.16
C LYS A 41 10.67 0.11 -15.13
N THR A 42 11.00 1.30 -15.59
CA THR A 42 11.21 2.47 -14.71
C THR A 42 9.91 2.87 -14.01
N ILE A 43 8.78 2.91 -14.75
CA ILE A 43 7.46 3.21 -14.16
C ILE A 43 7.05 2.13 -13.13
N ARG A 44 7.38 0.87 -13.36
CA ARG A 44 7.15 -0.19 -12.37
C ARG A 44 7.90 0.09 -11.05
N GLY A 45 9.11 0.62 -11.13
CA GLY A 45 9.88 1.05 -9.94
C GLY A 45 9.28 2.25 -9.19
N PHE A 46 8.30 2.92 -9.76
CA PHE A 46 7.56 4.02 -9.11
C PHE A 46 6.36 3.52 -8.28
N MET A 47 6.04 2.24 -8.34
CA MET A 47 4.99 1.62 -7.54
C MET A 47 5.52 1.34 -6.14
N GLY A 48 4.93 1.96 -5.12
CA GLY A 48 5.33 1.86 -3.72
C GLY A 48 5.99 3.12 -3.14
N PRO A 49 7.00 3.73 -3.79
CA PRO A 49 7.57 5.00 -3.33
C PRO A 49 6.57 6.15 -3.36
N PRO A 50 6.78 7.22 -2.54
CA PRO A 50 6.03 8.47 -2.66
C PRO A 50 6.14 9.07 -4.07
N LEU A 51 5.06 9.66 -4.59
CA LEU A 51 5.01 10.23 -5.94
C LEU A 51 6.11 11.27 -6.19
N GLU A 52 6.34 12.13 -5.21
CA GLU A 52 7.36 13.19 -5.25
C GLU A 52 8.74 12.59 -5.47
N SER A 53 9.06 11.48 -4.78
CA SER A 53 10.33 10.76 -4.93
C SER A 53 10.45 10.11 -6.31
N SER A 54 9.38 9.52 -6.81
CA SER A 54 9.34 8.89 -8.14
C SER A 54 9.55 9.92 -9.24
N PHE A 55 8.82 11.05 -9.20
CA PHE A 55 8.99 12.13 -10.18
C PHE A 55 10.36 12.80 -10.11
N ALA A 56 10.96 12.92 -8.92
CA ALA A 56 12.30 13.49 -8.75
C ALA A 56 13.41 12.73 -9.47
N THR A 57 13.18 11.48 -9.86
CA THR A 57 14.15 10.69 -10.65
C THR A 57 14.17 11.10 -12.13
N CYS A 58 13.11 11.75 -12.63
CA CYS A 58 12.92 12.02 -14.06
C CYS A 58 12.63 13.48 -14.39
N LEU A 59 12.22 14.29 -13.40
CA LEU A 59 11.79 15.67 -13.58
C LEU A 59 12.65 16.63 -12.77
N SER A 60 12.71 17.89 -13.19
CA SER A 60 13.29 18.97 -12.42
C SER A 60 12.41 19.33 -11.21
N LYS A 61 13.01 19.90 -10.17
CA LYS A 61 12.33 20.18 -8.89
C LYS A 61 11.09 21.06 -9.03
N ASP A 62 11.12 22.01 -9.95
CA ASP A 62 10.02 22.92 -10.25
C ASP A 62 8.82 22.24 -10.92
N GLN A 63 9.03 21.13 -11.63
CA GLN A 63 7.97 20.36 -12.30
C GLN A 63 7.25 19.35 -11.39
N ILE A 64 7.85 18.97 -10.25
CA ILE A 64 7.33 17.88 -9.40
C ILE A 64 5.93 18.18 -8.88
N SER A 65 5.69 19.40 -8.39
CA SER A 65 4.39 19.77 -7.83
C SER A 65 3.26 19.67 -8.87
N GLU A 66 3.51 20.14 -10.09
CA GLU A 66 2.57 20.05 -11.20
C GLU A 66 2.34 18.58 -11.61
N ALA A 67 3.43 17.81 -11.74
CA ALA A 67 3.36 16.38 -12.05
C ALA A 67 2.48 15.61 -11.06
N VAL A 68 2.65 15.84 -9.76
CA VAL A 68 1.84 15.21 -8.71
C VAL A 68 0.36 15.60 -8.84
N GLN A 69 0.05 16.85 -9.16
CA GLN A 69 -1.35 17.29 -9.35
C GLN A 69 -1.99 16.61 -10.57
N ILE A 70 -1.29 16.57 -11.72
CA ILE A 70 -1.76 15.91 -12.94
C ILE A 70 -2.00 14.41 -12.67
N TYR A 71 -1.01 13.74 -12.05
CA TYR A 71 -1.11 12.33 -11.68
C TYR A 71 -2.35 12.06 -10.82
N ARG A 72 -2.50 12.81 -9.72
CA ARG A 72 -3.61 12.62 -8.77
C ARG A 72 -4.97 12.86 -9.43
N SER A 73 -5.06 13.86 -10.31
CA SER A 73 -6.28 14.16 -11.06
C SER A 73 -6.68 13.01 -12.00
N TYR A 74 -5.71 12.51 -12.79
CA TYR A 74 -5.94 11.35 -13.66
C TYR A 74 -6.31 10.10 -12.85
N TYR A 75 -5.50 9.81 -11.82
CA TYR A 75 -5.69 8.60 -11.02
C TYR A 75 -7.06 8.57 -10.35
N LYS A 76 -7.51 9.69 -9.78
CA LYS A 76 -8.85 9.81 -9.18
C LYS A 76 -9.96 9.64 -10.21
N ALA A 77 -9.79 10.17 -11.42
CA ALA A 77 -10.84 10.13 -12.45
C ALA A 77 -10.91 8.80 -13.19
N LYS A 78 -9.80 8.08 -13.33
CA LYS A 78 -9.68 6.88 -14.16
C LYS A 78 -8.89 5.75 -13.49
N GLY A 79 -7.68 6.01 -13.00
CA GLY A 79 -6.76 4.99 -12.54
C GLY A 79 -7.30 4.10 -11.41
N ILE A 80 -8.15 4.63 -10.52
CA ILE A 80 -8.75 3.83 -9.46
C ILE A 80 -9.72 2.75 -9.99
N TYR A 81 -10.25 2.93 -11.19
CA TYR A 81 -11.15 1.97 -11.84
C TYR A 81 -10.40 0.95 -12.72
N GLU A 82 -9.11 1.16 -12.92
CA GLU A 82 -8.20 0.26 -13.66
C GLU A 82 -7.45 -0.69 -12.72
N ALA A 83 -8.00 -0.91 -11.54
CA ALA A 83 -7.45 -1.76 -10.48
C ALA A 83 -8.34 -2.97 -10.24
N GLN A 84 -7.74 -4.07 -9.80
CA GLN A 84 -8.44 -5.30 -9.45
C GLN A 84 -7.85 -5.94 -8.20
N LEU A 85 -8.62 -6.75 -7.49
CA LEU A 85 -8.09 -7.53 -6.37
C LEU A 85 -7.14 -8.61 -6.89
N PHE A 86 -6.08 -8.90 -6.13
CA PHE A 86 -5.32 -10.13 -6.39
C PHE A 86 -6.21 -11.35 -6.16
N PRO A 87 -5.94 -12.47 -6.86
CA PRO A 87 -6.70 -13.70 -6.67
C PRO A 87 -6.72 -14.14 -5.20
N GLN A 88 -7.85 -14.63 -4.71
CA GLN A 88 -8.04 -15.16 -3.35
C GLN A 88 -7.97 -14.10 -2.21
N ILE A 89 -7.96 -12.81 -2.51
CA ILE A 89 -7.97 -11.76 -1.47
C ILE A 89 -9.30 -11.77 -0.70
N ILE A 90 -10.43 -11.96 -1.38
CA ILE A 90 -11.73 -12.04 -0.70
C ILE A 90 -11.74 -13.20 0.30
N ASP A 91 -11.32 -14.39 -0.12
CA ASP A 91 -11.28 -15.58 0.74
C ASP A 91 -10.39 -15.35 1.97
N LEU A 92 -9.23 -14.66 1.76
CA LEU A 92 -8.33 -14.30 2.84
C LEU A 92 -8.97 -13.32 3.83
N LEU A 93 -9.64 -12.27 3.32
CA LEU A 93 -10.29 -11.27 4.17
C LEU A 93 -11.47 -11.86 4.96
N GLU A 94 -12.28 -12.73 4.34
CA GLU A 94 -13.38 -13.42 5.00
C GLU A 94 -12.87 -14.28 6.17
N GLU A 95 -11.81 -15.05 5.96
CA GLU A 95 -11.24 -15.90 7.01
C GLU A 95 -10.64 -15.07 8.15
N LEU A 96 -9.82 -14.08 7.85
CA LEU A 96 -9.16 -13.26 8.87
C LEU A 96 -10.13 -12.37 9.64
N SER A 97 -11.15 -11.81 8.99
CA SER A 97 -12.13 -10.94 9.67
C SER A 97 -13.00 -11.68 10.69
N SER A 98 -13.04 -13.01 10.64
CA SER A 98 -13.74 -13.81 11.63
C SER A 98 -13.10 -13.78 13.02
N SER A 99 -11.80 -13.51 13.10
CA SER A 99 -11.00 -13.63 14.32
C SER A 99 -10.17 -12.38 14.65
N TYR A 100 -9.95 -11.49 13.68
CA TYR A 100 -9.09 -10.31 13.82
C TYR A 100 -9.82 -9.06 13.34
N THR A 101 -9.47 -7.92 13.93
CA THR A 101 -9.89 -6.62 13.41
C THR A 101 -8.96 -6.20 12.27
N LEU A 102 -9.51 -5.89 11.10
CA LEU A 102 -8.74 -5.57 9.92
C LEU A 102 -8.72 -4.06 9.65
N TYR A 103 -7.58 -3.56 9.20
CA TYR A 103 -7.37 -2.16 8.84
C TYR A 103 -6.57 -2.06 7.53
N ILE A 104 -6.80 -1.00 6.77
CA ILE A 104 -5.89 -0.62 5.68
C ILE A 104 -4.98 0.50 6.18
N THR A 105 -3.66 0.33 6.00
CA THR A 105 -2.64 1.36 6.24
C THR A 105 -1.77 1.49 5.00
N THR A 106 -1.93 2.56 4.22
CA THR A 106 -1.29 2.71 2.91
C THR A 106 -0.64 4.08 2.74
N THR A 107 0.38 4.17 1.89
CA THR A 107 0.96 5.46 1.46
C THR A 107 0.12 6.16 0.40
N LYS A 108 -0.92 5.51 -0.13
CA LYS A 108 -1.95 6.17 -0.94
C LYS A 108 -2.70 7.20 -0.10
N ASN A 109 -3.12 8.31 -0.70
CA ASN A 109 -3.96 9.30 -0.01
C ASN A 109 -5.25 8.67 0.55
N THR A 110 -5.62 9.04 1.78
CA THR A 110 -6.76 8.44 2.51
C THR A 110 -8.05 8.43 1.70
N SER A 111 -8.44 9.55 1.08
CA SER A 111 -9.70 9.60 0.31
C SER A 111 -9.68 8.67 -0.90
N THR A 112 -8.54 8.59 -1.59
CA THR A 112 -8.36 7.70 -2.74
C THR A 112 -8.37 6.22 -2.32
N ALA A 113 -7.76 5.89 -1.18
CA ALA A 113 -7.79 4.53 -0.62
C ALA A 113 -9.22 4.10 -0.25
N GLN A 114 -9.98 4.99 0.39
CA GLN A 114 -11.40 4.75 0.73
C GLN A 114 -12.26 4.57 -0.52
N ASP A 115 -12.09 5.41 -1.54
CA ASP A 115 -12.83 5.30 -2.80
C ASP A 115 -12.49 3.99 -3.52
N MET A 116 -11.20 3.58 -3.53
CA MET A 116 -10.78 2.31 -4.13
C MET A 116 -11.35 1.11 -3.38
N ALA A 117 -11.31 1.09 -2.05
CA ALA A 117 -11.87 0.00 -1.25
C ALA A 117 -13.39 -0.14 -1.44
N LYS A 118 -14.11 0.98 -1.60
CA LYS A 118 -15.55 0.97 -1.93
C LYS A 118 -15.79 0.45 -3.35
N ASN A 119 -15.02 0.91 -4.34
CA ASN A 119 -15.14 0.51 -5.73
C ASN A 119 -14.90 -1.00 -5.93
N LEU A 120 -13.98 -1.56 -5.15
CA LEU A 120 -13.65 -2.99 -5.15
C LEU A 120 -14.50 -3.81 -4.16
N GLU A 121 -15.48 -3.18 -3.51
CA GLU A 121 -16.43 -3.80 -2.59
C GLU A 121 -15.81 -4.48 -1.36
N ILE A 122 -14.57 -4.08 -0.98
CA ILE A 122 -13.87 -4.65 0.19
C ILE A 122 -13.93 -3.77 1.44
N HIS A 123 -14.46 -2.56 1.35
CA HIS A 123 -14.45 -1.60 2.47
C HIS A 123 -15.12 -2.13 3.74
N HIS A 124 -16.08 -3.04 3.60
CA HIS A 124 -16.86 -3.60 4.71
C HIS A 124 -16.06 -4.59 5.59
N PHE A 125 -14.90 -5.09 5.13
CA PHE A 125 -14.01 -5.93 5.93
C PHE A 125 -13.17 -5.14 6.93
N PHE A 126 -13.07 -3.80 6.77
CA PHE A 126 -12.10 -2.99 7.51
C PHE A 126 -12.78 -2.03 8.48
N ASP A 127 -12.35 -2.04 9.74
CA ASP A 127 -12.78 -1.10 10.78
C ASP A 127 -12.23 0.32 10.57
N GLY A 128 -11.16 0.45 9.77
CA GLY A 128 -10.57 1.73 9.41
C GLY A 128 -9.68 1.66 8.19
N ILE A 129 -9.67 2.75 7.41
CA ILE A 129 -8.83 2.91 6.23
C ILE A 129 -8.00 4.18 6.42
N TYR A 130 -6.71 4.00 6.60
CA TYR A 130 -5.72 5.03 6.86
C TYR A 130 -4.77 5.15 5.68
N GLY A 131 -4.64 6.34 5.16
CA GLY A 131 -3.73 6.65 4.06
C GLY A 131 -2.86 7.85 4.39
N SER A 132 -1.92 8.17 3.50
CA SER A 132 -1.07 9.33 3.69
C SER A 132 -1.84 10.65 3.69
N SER A 133 -1.38 11.58 4.49
CA SER A 133 -1.82 12.96 4.58
C SER A 133 -0.60 13.88 4.80
N PRO A 134 -0.77 15.22 4.75
CA PRO A 134 0.32 16.13 5.11
C PRO A 134 0.88 15.90 6.53
N GLU A 135 0.04 15.44 7.46
CA GLU A 135 0.39 15.16 8.86
C GLU A 135 0.98 13.74 9.03
N ALA A 136 0.70 12.83 8.11
CA ALA A 136 1.15 11.43 8.12
C ALA A 136 1.68 11.05 6.72
N PRO A 137 2.85 11.58 6.30
CA PRO A 137 3.36 11.39 4.93
C PRO A 137 3.99 10.03 4.69
N HIS A 138 4.46 9.34 5.74
CA HIS A 138 5.18 8.06 5.64
C HIS A 138 4.37 6.90 6.21
N LYS A 139 4.75 5.68 5.82
CA LYS A 139 4.07 4.45 6.29
C LYS A 139 4.03 4.35 7.81
N ALA A 140 5.12 4.68 8.50
CA ALA A 140 5.18 4.65 9.97
C ALA A 140 4.17 5.62 10.61
N ASP A 141 4.01 6.82 10.04
CA ASP A 141 3.07 7.82 10.54
C ASP A 141 1.63 7.31 10.43
N VAL A 142 1.30 6.70 9.28
CA VAL A 142 -0.03 6.10 9.04
C VAL A 142 -0.32 4.95 10.01
N ILE A 143 0.68 4.08 10.26
CA ILE A 143 0.57 3.00 11.23
C ILE A 143 0.38 3.57 12.64
N HIS A 144 1.18 4.56 13.04
CA HIS A 144 1.02 5.22 14.35
C HIS A 144 -0.37 5.84 14.53
N GLN A 145 -0.89 6.50 13.50
CA GLN A 145 -2.23 7.06 13.53
C GLN A 145 -3.29 5.98 13.79
N ALA A 146 -3.20 4.84 13.11
CA ALA A 146 -4.12 3.72 13.30
C ALA A 146 -4.01 3.13 14.72
N LEU A 147 -2.78 2.87 15.21
CA LEU A 147 -2.54 2.38 16.57
C LEU A 147 -3.14 3.31 17.63
N GLN A 148 -2.90 4.61 17.51
CA GLN A 148 -3.42 5.61 18.46
C GLN A 148 -4.95 5.70 18.43
N THR A 149 -5.55 5.75 17.23
CA THR A 149 -6.99 5.86 17.05
C THR A 149 -7.73 4.69 17.70
N HIS A 150 -7.17 3.49 17.59
CA HIS A 150 -7.79 2.26 18.10
C HIS A 150 -7.21 1.81 19.46
N GLN A 151 -6.33 2.61 20.06
CA GLN A 151 -5.70 2.31 21.37
C GLN A 151 -5.02 0.94 21.40
N LEU A 152 -4.37 0.57 20.29
CA LEU A 152 -3.65 -0.69 20.13
C LEU A 152 -2.21 -0.54 20.61
N ALA A 153 -1.73 -1.51 21.38
CA ALA A 153 -0.32 -1.65 21.65
C ALA A 153 0.39 -2.25 20.41
N PRO A 154 1.66 -1.86 20.11
CA PRO A 154 2.38 -2.39 18.96
C PRO A 154 2.41 -3.93 18.89
N GLU A 155 2.52 -4.60 20.04
CA GLU A 155 2.57 -6.06 20.14
C GLU A 155 1.26 -6.76 19.77
N GLN A 156 0.16 -6.01 19.63
CA GLN A 156 -1.16 -6.50 19.23
C GLN A 156 -1.37 -6.41 17.72
N ALA A 157 -0.45 -5.79 16.98
CA ALA A 157 -0.63 -5.50 15.57
C ALA A 157 0.46 -6.14 14.70
N ILE A 158 0.07 -6.50 13.49
CA ILE A 158 0.94 -6.95 12.41
C ILE A 158 0.58 -6.20 11.13
N ILE A 159 1.58 -5.82 10.33
CA ILE A 159 1.34 -5.35 8.97
C ILE A 159 1.62 -6.45 7.96
N ILE A 160 0.78 -6.54 6.94
CA ILE A 160 0.95 -7.36 5.75
C ILE A 160 1.17 -6.41 4.58
N GLY A 161 2.35 -6.52 3.93
CA GLY A 161 2.72 -5.61 2.85
C GLY A 161 3.75 -6.22 1.90
N ASP A 162 3.84 -5.66 0.70
CA ASP A 162 4.66 -6.16 -0.39
C ASP A 162 5.93 -5.34 -0.64
N THR A 163 6.12 -4.22 0.06
CA THR A 163 7.27 -3.34 -0.16
C THR A 163 8.16 -3.19 1.07
N LYS A 164 9.39 -2.75 0.85
CA LYS A 164 10.30 -2.35 1.93
C LYS A 164 9.74 -1.23 2.82
N PHE A 165 8.82 -0.41 2.30
CA PHE A 165 8.21 0.68 3.07
C PHE A 165 7.29 0.15 4.17
N ASP A 166 6.61 -0.98 3.92
CA ASP A 166 5.78 -1.68 4.91
C ASP A 166 6.67 -2.26 6.02
N MET A 167 7.74 -2.93 5.61
CA MET A 167 8.71 -3.53 6.54
C MET A 167 9.42 -2.46 7.38
N LEU A 168 9.77 -1.33 6.77
CA LEU A 168 10.37 -0.19 7.47
C LEU A 168 9.39 0.44 8.45
N GLY A 169 8.15 0.71 8.01
CA GLY A 169 7.08 1.24 8.85
C GLY A 169 6.81 0.35 10.07
N ALA A 170 6.76 -0.97 9.87
CA ALA A 170 6.62 -1.93 10.96
C ALA A 170 7.78 -1.84 11.97
N ARG A 171 9.03 -1.78 11.47
CA ARG A 171 10.21 -1.67 12.32
C ARG A 171 10.21 -0.38 13.14
N GLU A 172 9.83 0.75 12.56
CA GLU A 172 9.79 2.05 13.23
C GLU A 172 8.68 2.14 14.28
N THR A 173 7.57 1.43 14.06
CA THR A 173 6.42 1.42 14.97
C THR A 173 6.43 0.27 15.99
N GLY A 174 7.34 -0.69 15.81
CA GLY A 174 7.48 -1.85 16.70
C GLY A 174 6.42 -2.93 16.52
N ILE A 175 5.61 -2.88 15.44
CA ILE A 175 4.63 -3.92 15.12
C ILE A 175 5.30 -5.08 14.39
N GLN A 176 4.63 -6.24 14.36
CA GLN A 176 5.07 -7.38 13.58
C GLN A 176 4.88 -7.12 12.07
N LYS A 177 5.63 -7.86 11.23
CA LYS A 177 5.64 -7.66 9.78
C LYS A 177 5.62 -8.97 9.01
N LEU A 178 4.65 -9.10 8.14
CA LEU A 178 4.51 -10.20 7.21
C LEU A 178 4.71 -9.66 5.78
N ALA A 179 5.72 -10.17 5.11
CA ALA A 179 6.01 -9.80 3.73
C ALA A 179 5.23 -10.68 2.75
N VAL A 180 4.73 -10.07 1.69
CA VAL A 180 4.10 -10.78 0.57
C VAL A 180 4.88 -10.55 -0.72
N THR A 181 4.97 -11.57 -1.59
CA THR A 181 5.85 -11.53 -2.77
C THR A 181 5.13 -11.51 -4.11
N TRP A 182 3.81 -11.42 -4.12
CA TRP A 182 3.03 -11.30 -5.36
C TRP A 182 2.85 -9.86 -5.85
N GLY A 183 3.29 -8.86 -5.05
CA GLY A 183 3.10 -7.43 -5.32
C GLY A 183 4.17 -6.79 -6.19
N PHE A 184 4.46 -5.53 -5.90
CA PHE A 184 5.37 -4.67 -6.68
C PHE A 184 6.80 -4.68 -6.15
N GLY A 185 6.98 -4.97 -4.84
CA GLY A 185 8.28 -4.96 -4.18
C GLY A 185 9.19 -6.11 -4.62
N GLU A 186 10.49 -5.85 -4.58
CA GLU A 186 11.50 -6.88 -4.86
C GLU A 186 11.72 -7.76 -3.61
N GLN A 187 11.63 -9.08 -3.78
CA GLN A 187 11.79 -10.03 -2.67
C GLN A 187 13.12 -9.84 -1.92
N ALA A 188 14.20 -9.53 -2.64
CA ALA A 188 15.50 -9.28 -2.03
C ALA A 188 15.48 -8.09 -1.06
N ASP A 189 14.73 -7.03 -1.41
CA ASP A 189 14.54 -5.87 -0.53
C ASP A 189 13.76 -6.25 0.73
N LEU A 190 12.68 -7.04 0.58
CA LEU A 190 11.87 -7.50 1.71
C LEU A 190 12.69 -8.30 2.72
N LEU A 191 13.55 -9.23 2.24
CA LEU A 191 14.40 -10.07 3.07
C LEU A 191 15.41 -9.26 3.91
N ASN A 192 15.89 -8.12 3.41
CA ASN A 192 16.80 -7.25 4.14
C ASN A 192 16.19 -6.67 5.44
N TYR A 193 14.85 -6.63 5.53
CA TYR A 193 14.13 -6.14 6.71
C TYR A 193 13.70 -7.25 7.68
N GLN A 194 14.08 -8.50 7.40
CA GLN A 194 13.83 -9.66 8.28
C GLN A 194 12.34 -9.74 8.70
N PRO A 195 11.42 -9.97 7.75
CA PRO A 195 10.01 -10.15 8.08
C PRO A 195 9.82 -11.37 8.99
N ASP A 196 8.83 -11.33 9.88
CA ASP A 196 8.50 -12.43 10.78
C ASP A 196 7.95 -13.63 10.02
N TYR A 197 7.33 -13.38 8.87
CA TYR A 197 6.85 -14.40 7.94
C TYR A 197 6.87 -13.89 6.49
N ILE A 198 6.94 -14.80 5.53
CA ILE A 198 6.85 -14.50 4.09
C ILE A 198 5.81 -15.41 3.47
N ALA A 199 4.83 -14.80 2.79
CA ALA A 199 3.82 -15.50 2.01
C ALA A 199 4.02 -15.23 0.51
N HIS A 200 3.85 -16.28 -0.31
CA HIS A 200 3.97 -16.20 -1.77
C HIS A 200 2.63 -16.17 -2.47
N LYS A 201 1.54 -16.47 -1.75
CA LYS A 201 0.16 -16.42 -2.22
C LYS A 201 -0.74 -15.94 -1.09
N PRO A 202 -1.90 -15.31 -1.39
CA PRO A 202 -2.76 -14.75 -0.35
C PRO A 202 -3.15 -15.75 0.74
N LEU A 203 -3.61 -16.94 0.42
CA LEU A 203 -4.01 -17.91 1.44
C LEU A 203 -2.87 -18.50 2.27
N GLU A 204 -1.60 -18.37 1.84
CA GLU A 204 -0.44 -18.74 2.66
C GLU A 204 -0.29 -17.83 3.89
N VAL A 205 -0.85 -16.63 3.87
CA VAL A 205 -0.89 -15.71 5.02
C VAL A 205 -1.55 -16.37 6.23
N LEU A 206 -2.57 -17.20 6.02
CA LEU A 206 -3.30 -17.88 7.09
C LEU A 206 -2.41 -18.82 7.93
N ALA A 207 -1.35 -19.37 7.34
CA ALA A 207 -0.42 -20.26 8.06
C ALA A 207 0.35 -19.55 9.19
N TYR A 208 0.47 -18.23 9.13
CA TYR A 208 1.08 -17.44 10.20
C TYR A 208 0.18 -17.35 11.45
N PHE A 209 -1.13 -17.42 11.28
CA PHE A 209 -2.12 -17.23 12.34
C PHE A 209 -2.64 -18.54 12.95
N GLN A 210 -2.19 -19.69 12.46
CA GLN A 210 -2.49 -21.03 12.98
C GLN A 210 -1.47 -21.45 14.04
#